data_6a93e5fc20b7e59225f9ab095ffc32f9
#
_entry.id   6a93e5fc20b7e59225f9ab095ffc32f9
#
_cell.length_a   1.000
_cell.length_b   1.000
_cell.length_c   1.000
_cell.angle_alpha   90.00
_cell.angle_beta   90.00
_cell.angle_gamma   90.00
#
_symmetry.space_group_name_H-M   'P 1'
#
loop_
_entity.id
_entity.type
_entity.pdbx_description
1 polymer ?
#
loop_
_entity_poly.entity_id
_entity_poly.type
_entity_poly.pdbx_seq_one_letter_code
_entity_poly.pdbx_strand_id
1 'polypeptide(L)'
;MHAALFNFGWLPGGEKSCTTKAATSLAALQAALDLLQTGGLLLAVLYPGHEAGRQEAEAVEAWAQALPQQHYTVLRYAFANRRNQPPYLLVLEKIHA
;
A
#
# COMPACT_ATOMS: atom_id res chain seq x y z
N MET A 1 -11.03 -6.36 13.06
CA MET A 1 -10.96 -6.68 11.62
C MET A 1 -9.81 -7.63 11.37
N HIS A 2 -10.08 -8.70 10.65
CA HIS A 2 -9.06 -9.73 10.37
C HIS A 2 -8.22 -9.40 9.15
N ALA A 3 -8.81 -8.75 8.17
CA ALA A 3 -8.10 -8.47 6.93
C ALA A 3 -8.71 -7.28 6.23
N ALA A 4 -7.88 -6.59 5.47
CA ALA A 4 -8.30 -5.49 4.63
C ALA A 4 -7.55 -5.59 3.31
N LEU A 5 -8.22 -5.33 2.20
CA LEU A 5 -7.61 -5.37 0.88
C LEU A 5 -7.79 -4.01 0.22
N PHE A 6 -6.68 -3.44 -0.20
CA PHE A 6 -6.67 -2.19 -0.95
C PHE A 6 -6.11 -2.45 -2.33
N ASN A 7 -6.81 -1.94 -3.33
CA ASN A 7 -6.39 -2.05 -4.71
C ASN A 7 -6.33 -0.64 -5.27
N PHE A 8 -5.13 -0.07 -5.30
CA PHE A 8 -4.94 1.29 -5.77
C PHE A 8 -4.86 1.28 -7.29
N GLY A 9 -5.98 0.95 -7.90
CA GLY A 9 -6.02 0.75 -9.31
C GLY A 9 -5.80 2.02 -10.10
N TRP A 10 -5.37 1.84 -11.32
CA TRP A 10 -5.26 2.89 -12.28
C TRP A 10 -6.62 3.17 -12.87
N LEU A 11 -6.98 4.46 -12.93
CA LEU A 11 -8.24 4.87 -13.53
C LEU A 11 -7.94 5.59 -14.84
N PRO A 12 -8.21 4.95 -15.99
CA PRO A 12 -7.95 5.59 -17.27
C PRO A 12 -8.72 6.89 -17.37
N GLY A 13 -8.04 7.93 -17.82
CA GLY A 13 -8.67 9.24 -17.95
C GLY A 13 -8.75 10.04 -16.67
N GLY A 14 -8.32 9.47 -15.56
CA GLY A 14 -8.29 10.20 -14.31
C GLY A 14 -7.16 11.21 -14.31
N GLU A 15 -7.44 12.42 -13.85
CA GLU A 15 -6.43 13.45 -13.84
C GLU A 15 -6.27 14.08 -12.48
N LYS A 16 -6.53 13.33 -11.44
CA LYS A 16 -6.41 13.85 -10.09
C LYS A 16 -4.98 14.21 -9.76
N SER A 17 -4.85 15.17 -8.88
CA SER A 17 -3.54 15.51 -8.36
C SER A 17 -2.93 14.29 -7.69
N CYS A 18 -1.69 13.96 -8.06
CA CYS A 18 -1.01 12.83 -7.47
C CYS A 18 -0.84 13.00 -5.97
N THR A 19 -0.53 14.22 -5.54
CA THR A 19 -0.34 14.50 -4.12
C THR A 19 -1.63 14.27 -3.33
N THR A 20 -2.76 14.75 -3.86
CA THR A 20 -4.05 14.56 -3.21
C THR A 20 -4.41 13.09 -3.11
N LYS A 21 -4.17 12.35 -4.21
CA LYS A 21 -4.48 10.93 -4.22
C LYS A 21 -3.64 10.16 -3.22
N ALA A 22 -2.35 10.46 -3.15
CA ALA A 22 -1.48 9.78 -2.20
C ALA A 22 -1.90 10.05 -0.77
N ALA A 23 -2.24 11.31 -0.45
CA ALA A 23 -2.67 11.64 0.90
C ALA A 23 -3.95 10.91 1.28
N THR A 24 -4.89 10.81 0.35
CA THR A 24 -6.14 10.10 0.59
C THR A 24 -5.88 8.61 0.81
N SER A 25 -5.00 8.03 0.00
CA SER A 25 -4.65 6.62 0.13
C SER A 25 -3.99 6.33 1.48
N LEU A 26 -3.08 7.20 1.91
CA LEU A 26 -2.39 7.00 3.19
C LEU A 26 -3.37 7.11 4.36
N ALA A 27 -4.30 8.05 4.29
CA ALA A 27 -5.31 8.18 5.35
C ALA A 27 -6.17 6.93 5.44
N ALA A 28 -6.58 6.38 4.31
CA ALA A 28 -7.39 5.18 4.28
C ALA A 28 -6.63 3.98 4.83
N LEU A 29 -5.36 3.85 4.44
CA LEU A 29 -4.53 2.76 4.93
C LEU A 29 -4.33 2.84 6.43
N GLN A 30 -4.06 4.03 6.95
CA GLN A 30 -3.85 4.20 8.38
C GLN A 30 -5.12 3.87 9.15
N ALA A 31 -6.28 4.30 8.66
CA ALA A 31 -7.54 4.00 9.31
C ALA A 31 -7.80 2.49 9.35
N ALA A 32 -7.52 1.81 8.24
CA ALA A 32 -7.71 0.36 8.20
C ALA A 32 -6.72 -0.35 9.12
N LEU A 33 -5.49 0.13 9.17
CA LEU A 33 -4.47 -0.46 10.02
C LEU A 33 -4.86 -0.36 11.49
N ASP A 34 -5.44 0.78 11.87
CA ASP A 34 -5.89 0.99 13.24
C ASP A 34 -7.02 0.05 13.63
N LEU A 35 -7.84 -0.36 12.66
CA LEU A 35 -8.95 -1.27 12.90
C LEU A 35 -8.52 -2.74 12.84
N LEU A 36 -7.32 -3.02 12.39
CA LEU A 36 -6.85 -4.37 12.23
C LEU A 36 -6.57 -4.98 13.60
N GLN A 37 -7.03 -6.20 13.82
CA GLN A 37 -6.71 -6.89 15.08
C GLN A 37 -5.34 -7.53 14.98
N THR A 38 -4.79 -7.89 16.13
CA THR A 38 -3.52 -8.60 16.18
C THR A 38 -3.65 -9.91 15.41
N GLY A 39 -2.68 -10.18 14.56
CA GLY A 39 -2.74 -11.32 13.65
C GLY A 39 -3.43 -11.02 12.34
N GLY A 40 -4.03 -9.83 12.20
CA GLY A 40 -4.70 -9.47 10.97
C GLY A 40 -3.73 -9.04 9.90
N LEU A 41 -4.22 -9.03 8.65
CA LEU A 41 -3.42 -8.69 7.48
C LEU A 41 -4.05 -7.55 6.72
N LEU A 42 -3.20 -6.65 6.24
CA LEU A 42 -3.61 -5.62 5.31
C LEU A 42 -2.81 -5.82 4.03
N LEU A 43 -3.52 -5.92 2.90
CA LEU A 43 -2.89 -6.15 1.61
C LEU A 43 -3.15 -4.95 0.72
N ALA A 44 -2.10 -4.47 0.06
CA ALA A 44 -2.20 -3.31 -0.81
C ALA A 44 -1.55 -3.64 -2.14
N VAL A 45 -2.33 -3.58 -3.22
CA VAL A 45 -1.81 -3.77 -4.58
C VAL A 45 -1.49 -2.41 -5.15
N LEU A 46 -0.27 -2.26 -5.64
CA LEU A 46 0.23 -0.98 -6.14
C LEU A 46 0.59 -1.11 -7.62
N TYR A 47 0.36 -0.04 -8.37
CA TYR A 47 0.53 -0.02 -9.82
C TYR A 47 1.50 1.10 -10.20
N PRO A 48 2.81 0.86 -10.16
CA PRO A 48 3.79 1.92 -10.42
C PRO A 48 4.07 2.19 -11.90
N GLY A 49 3.33 1.55 -12.80
CA GLY A 49 3.64 1.61 -14.23
C GLY A 49 3.36 2.93 -14.92
N HIS A 50 2.72 3.87 -14.25
CA HIS A 50 2.49 5.20 -14.79
C HIS A 50 2.73 6.24 -13.69
N GLU A 51 2.80 7.50 -14.07
CA GLU A 51 3.30 8.53 -13.16
C GLU A 51 2.49 8.65 -11.88
N ALA A 52 1.16 8.72 -12.01
CA ALA A 52 0.33 8.87 -10.82
C ALA A 52 0.43 7.64 -9.91
N GLY A 53 0.45 6.47 -10.52
CA GLY A 53 0.58 5.22 -9.75
C GLY A 53 1.94 5.09 -9.10
N ARG A 54 2.99 5.56 -9.78
CA ARG A 54 4.33 5.51 -9.21
C ARG A 54 4.45 6.40 -7.99
N GLN A 55 3.90 7.62 -8.05
CA GLN A 55 3.95 8.51 -6.91
C GLN A 55 3.16 7.96 -5.75
N GLU A 56 1.99 7.39 -6.01
CA GLU A 56 1.19 6.76 -4.97
C GLU A 56 1.93 5.57 -4.35
N ALA A 57 2.54 4.73 -5.19
CA ALA A 57 3.27 3.57 -4.71
C ALA A 57 4.45 3.98 -3.85
N GLU A 58 5.18 5.03 -4.25
CA GLU A 58 6.31 5.51 -3.46
C GLU A 58 5.86 6.02 -2.10
N ALA A 59 4.75 6.75 -2.06
CA ALA A 59 4.23 7.28 -0.81
C ALA A 59 3.77 6.16 0.12
N VAL A 60 3.06 5.18 -0.43
CA VAL A 60 2.58 4.05 0.37
C VAL A 60 3.75 3.22 0.88
N GLU A 61 4.74 2.99 0.04
CA GLU A 61 5.88 2.20 0.44
C GLU A 61 6.68 2.90 1.54
N ALA A 62 6.87 4.22 1.43
CA ALA A 62 7.57 4.98 2.47
C ALA A 62 6.81 4.91 3.80
N TRP A 63 5.49 5.03 3.73
CA TRP A 63 4.66 4.91 4.93
C TRP A 63 4.80 3.53 5.57
N ALA A 64 4.76 2.48 4.75
CA ALA A 64 4.83 1.12 5.25
C ALA A 64 6.20 0.82 5.88
N GLN A 65 7.27 1.29 5.24
CA GLN A 65 8.61 1.05 5.75
C GLN A 65 8.86 1.75 7.07
N ALA A 66 8.13 2.82 7.35
CA ALA A 66 8.28 3.57 8.59
C ALA A 66 7.49 2.98 9.75
N LEU A 67 6.69 1.96 9.52
CA LEU A 67 5.91 1.35 10.60
C LEU A 67 6.83 0.64 11.59
N PRO A 68 6.54 0.73 12.90
CA PRO A 68 7.41 0.12 13.90
C PRO A 68 7.45 -1.41 13.75
N GLN A 69 8.64 -1.95 13.65
CA GLN A 69 8.80 -3.39 13.45
C GLN A 69 8.37 -4.19 14.67
N GLN A 70 8.25 -3.58 15.83
CA GLN A 70 7.76 -4.24 17.02
C GLN A 70 6.27 -4.58 16.91
N HIS A 71 5.55 -3.85 16.06
CA HIS A 71 4.10 -4.00 15.94
C HIS A 71 3.66 -4.55 14.60
N TYR A 72 4.46 -4.37 13.56
CA TYR A 72 4.06 -4.71 12.20
C TYR A 72 5.19 -5.37 11.45
N THR A 73 4.82 -6.37 10.64
CA THR A 73 5.72 -6.94 9.65
C THR A 73 5.24 -6.50 8.27
N VAL A 74 6.15 -6.05 7.44
CA VAL A 74 5.82 -5.58 6.10
C VAL A 74 6.61 -6.42 5.10
N LEU A 75 5.88 -7.03 4.17
CA LEU A 75 6.44 -7.83 3.10
C LEU A 75 6.13 -7.21 1.76
N ARG A 76 7.05 -7.33 0.83
CA ARG A 76 6.81 -6.91 -0.54
C ARG A 76 6.87 -8.13 -1.46
N TYR A 77 5.79 -8.38 -2.19
CA TYR A 77 5.73 -9.39 -3.23
C TYR A 77 5.85 -8.70 -4.57
N ALA A 78 6.96 -8.89 -5.24
CA ALA A 78 7.23 -8.23 -6.51
C ALA A 78 7.87 -9.24 -7.46
N PHE A 79 7.63 -9.03 -8.75
CA PHE A 79 8.27 -9.87 -9.74
C PHE A 79 9.76 -9.50 -9.82
N ALA A 80 10.63 -10.49 -9.70
CA ALA A 80 12.05 -10.23 -9.71
C ALA A 80 12.61 -10.07 -11.13
N ASN A 81 11.92 -10.66 -12.11
CA ASN A 81 12.46 -10.73 -13.46
C ASN A 81 11.61 -9.99 -14.50
N ARG A 82 10.61 -9.21 -14.05
CA ARG A 82 9.77 -8.44 -14.97
C ARG A 82 10.27 -7.03 -15.08
N ARG A 83 10.02 -6.43 -16.22
CA ARG A 83 10.39 -5.03 -16.50
C ARG A 83 9.13 -4.19 -16.59
N ASN A 84 9.30 -2.90 -16.82
CA ASN A 84 8.21 -1.94 -17.00
C ASN A 84 7.34 -1.78 -15.76
N GLN A 85 7.94 -2.00 -14.59
CA GLN A 85 7.31 -1.72 -13.30
C GLN A 85 5.94 -2.37 -13.18
N PRO A 86 5.89 -3.70 -13.15
CA PRO A 86 4.60 -4.38 -13.00
C PRO A 86 3.98 -4.12 -11.64
N PRO A 87 2.70 -4.43 -11.47
CA PRO A 87 2.07 -4.31 -10.15
C PRO A 87 2.78 -5.15 -9.12
N TYR A 88 2.72 -4.70 -7.87
CA TYR A 88 3.25 -5.50 -6.79
C TYR A 88 2.37 -5.36 -5.56
N LEU A 89 2.60 -6.24 -4.58
CA LEU A 89 1.76 -6.36 -3.41
C LEU A 89 2.57 -6.07 -2.16
N LEU A 90 2.03 -5.23 -1.28
CA LEU A 90 2.53 -5.10 0.07
C LEU A 90 1.60 -5.84 1.01
N VAL A 91 2.18 -6.61 1.91
CA VAL A 91 1.43 -7.35 2.92
C VAL A 91 1.90 -6.86 4.28
N LEU A 92 0.99 -6.34 5.07
CA LEU A 92 1.28 -5.84 6.41
C LEU A 92 0.58 -6.75 7.41
N GLU A 93 1.32 -7.26 8.36
CA GLU A 93 0.76 -8.08 9.42
C GLU A 93 0.91 -7.36 10.75
N LYS A 94 -0.17 -7.28 11.49
CA LYS A 94 -0.15 -6.68 12.82
C LYS A 94 0.22 -7.75 13.83
N ILE A 95 1.43 -7.68 14.34
CA ILE A 95 1.93 -8.73 15.25
C ILE A 95 1.71 -8.37 16.71
N HIS A 96 1.60 -7.08 17.02
CA HIS A 96 1.26 -6.60 18.36
C HIS A 96 0.36 -5.38 18.23
N ALA A 97 -0.54 -5.24 19.16
CA ALA A 97 -1.46 -4.11 19.17
C ALA A 97 -0.76 -2.81 19.57
#